data_118c512216273e5c105794ec40da87e9
#
_entry.id   118c512216273e5c105794ec40da87e9
#
_cell.length_a   1.000
_cell.length_b   1.000
_cell.length_c   1.000
_cell.angle_alpha   90.00
_cell.angle_beta   90.00
_cell.angle_gamma   90.00
#
_symmetry.space_group_name_H-M   'P 1'
#
loop_
_entity.id
_entity.type
_entity.pdbx_description
1 polymer ?
#
loop_
_entity_poly.entity_id
_entity_poly.type
_entity_poly.pdbx_seq_one_letter_code
_entity_poly.pdbx_strand_id
1 'polypeptide(L)'
;MKKIFVSILLVLLVGVSTIMGTYAVIINVVSDNGVDKIVNVINIKDLLSDDNGNYNSTYYDVRNELNISDSDMDILMNSSYLNDSLKIVLDNVVSYKLRGGTKLSNDDIYNMIVNDVNKDDSINTILKNKVIDKSNVYRNDISDYVYDLDVNLIGDL
;
A
#
# COMPACT_ATOMS: atom_id res chain seq x y z
N MET A 1 14.55 3.47 -11.14
CA MET A 1 13.71 2.92 -12.23
C MET A 1 12.93 1.70 -11.81
N LYS A 2 13.57 0.65 -11.30
CA LYS A 2 12.85 -0.53 -10.80
C LYS A 2 11.88 -0.22 -9.66
N LYS A 3 12.21 0.72 -8.79
CA LYS A 3 11.35 1.14 -7.67
C LYS A 3 10.03 1.74 -8.12
N ILE A 4 9.99 2.34 -9.30
CA ILE A 4 8.78 2.91 -9.88
C ILE A 4 7.71 1.84 -10.09
N PHE A 5 8.11 0.73 -10.68
CA PHE A 5 7.17 -0.34 -11.04
C PHE A 5 6.69 -1.14 -9.85
N VAL A 6 7.55 -1.32 -8.87
CA VAL A 6 7.17 -2.00 -7.63
C VAL A 6 6.17 -1.19 -6.85
N SER A 7 6.22 0.13 -6.96
CA SER A 7 5.27 1.01 -6.28
C SER A 7 3.81 0.77 -6.68
N ILE A 8 3.54 0.18 -7.85
CA ILE A 8 2.17 -0.09 -8.30
C ILE A 8 1.45 -1.03 -7.35
N LEU A 9 2.10 -2.13 -7.00
CA LEU A 9 1.55 -3.09 -6.05
C LEU A 9 1.52 -2.53 -4.64
N LEU A 10 2.59 -1.88 -4.28
CA LEU A 10 2.70 -1.27 -2.97
C LEU A 10 1.72 -0.13 -2.81
N VAL A 11 1.39 0.59 -3.89
CA VAL A 11 0.38 1.63 -3.85
C VAL A 11 -1.01 1.07 -3.59
N LEU A 12 -1.35 -0.09 -4.10
CA LEU A 12 -2.62 -0.73 -3.80
C LEU A 12 -2.74 -1.16 -2.34
N LEU A 13 -1.61 -1.40 -1.66
CA LEU A 13 -1.56 -1.79 -0.26
C LEU A 13 -0.87 -0.78 0.64
N VAL A 14 0.21 -0.16 0.18
CA VAL A 14 1.11 0.64 1.01
C VAL A 14 1.39 2.01 0.41
N GLY A 15 1.22 2.20 -0.89
CA GLY A 15 1.37 3.50 -1.55
C GLY A 15 2.78 4.05 -1.52
N VAL A 16 3.77 3.25 -1.79
CA VAL A 16 5.14 3.74 -1.79
C VAL A 16 5.42 4.53 -3.05
N SER A 17 5.73 5.80 -2.88
CA SER A 17 6.32 6.62 -3.91
C SER A 17 7.78 6.89 -3.56
N THR A 18 8.66 6.07 -4.07
CA THR A 18 10.10 6.26 -3.89
C THR A 18 10.75 6.81 -5.14
N ILE A 19 9.95 7.13 -6.13
CA ILE A 19 10.41 7.53 -7.43
C ILE A 19 11.02 8.91 -7.33
N MET A 20 12.29 8.99 -7.64
CA MET A 20 13.06 10.23 -7.75
C MET A 20 13.10 11.10 -6.49
N GLY A 21 12.85 10.52 -5.33
CA GLY A 21 12.90 11.22 -4.05
C GLY A 21 11.89 12.35 -3.90
N THR A 22 10.87 12.40 -4.75
CA THR A 22 9.89 13.48 -4.76
C THR A 22 8.75 13.29 -3.76
N TYR A 23 8.55 12.06 -3.27
CA TYR A 23 7.47 11.74 -2.37
C TYR A 23 7.86 10.56 -1.50
N ALA A 24 7.74 10.72 -0.21
CA ALA A 24 7.97 9.66 0.77
C ALA A 24 6.74 9.50 1.64
N VAL A 25 6.32 8.25 1.87
CA VAL A 25 5.27 7.93 2.82
C VAL A 25 5.92 7.74 4.19
N ILE A 26 5.47 8.52 5.16
CA ILE A 26 5.92 8.41 6.55
C ILE A 26 4.73 7.97 7.39
N ILE A 27 4.90 6.88 8.13
CA ILE A 27 3.91 6.38 9.06
C ILE A 27 4.19 7.01 10.42
N ASN A 28 3.29 7.87 10.88
CA ASN A 28 3.40 8.52 12.20
C ASN A 28 2.71 7.67 13.25
N VAL A 29 3.42 7.38 14.32
CA VAL A 29 2.97 6.48 15.38
C VAL A 29 3.05 7.17 16.73
N VAL A 30 2.04 6.97 17.54
CA VAL A 30 2.06 7.26 18.98
C VAL A 30 2.03 5.93 19.73
N SER A 31 2.88 5.80 20.73
CA SER A 31 2.91 4.62 21.59
C SER A 31 2.26 4.93 22.92
N ASP A 32 1.33 4.07 23.37
CA ASP A 32 0.62 4.18 24.63
C ASP A 32 0.61 2.83 25.33
N ASN A 33 1.27 2.75 26.49
CA ASN A 33 1.38 1.51 27.28
C ASN A 33 1.85 0.29 26.47
N GLY A 34 2.78 0.51 25.56
CA GLY A 34 3.31 -0.55 24.68
C GLY A 34 2.44 -0.88 23.49
N VAL A 35 1.34 -0.17 23.30
CA VAL A 35 0.49 -0.30 22.10
C VAL A 35 0.81 0.83 21.13
N ASP A 36 1.30 0.46 19.96
CA ASP A 36 1.61 1.41 18.91
C ASP A 36 0.37 1.71 18.08
N LYS A 37 0.10 2.99 17.86
CA LYS A 37 -1.07 3.45 17.10
C LYS A 37 -0.64 4.38 15.98
N ILE A 38 -1.04 4.06 14.76
CA ILE A 38 -0.85 4.94 13.61
C ILE A 38 -1.83 6.11 13.76
N VAL A 39 -1.31 7.33 13.80
CA VAL A 39 -2.13 8.53 14.05
C VAL A 39 -2.54 9.27 12.78
N ASN A 40 -1.80 9.10 11.70
CA ASN A 40 -2.26 9.59 10.40
C ASN A 40 -3.11 8.48 9.76
N VAL A 41 -4.31 8.84 9.35
CA VAL A 41 -5.20 7.90 8.65
C VAL A 41 -4.60 7.67 7.27
N ILE A 42 -4.21 6.42 7.00
CA ILE A 42 -3.66 6.04 5.71
C ILE A 42 -4.58 5.00 5.09
N ASN A 43 -5.23 5.37 4.01
CA ASN A 43 -5.93 4.47 3.10
C ASN A 43 -5.34 4.64 1.70
N ILE A 44 -5.75 3.79 0.76
CA ILE A 44 -5.21 3.83 -0.61
C ILE A 44 -5.40 5.21 -1.22
N LYS A 45 -6.56 5.82 -1.05
CA LYS A 45 -6.85 7.15 -1.60
C LYS A 45 -5.92 8.22 -1.02
N ASP A 46 -5.63 8.18 0.27
CA ASP A 46 -4.69 9.12 0.90
C ASP A 46 -3.30 9.02 0.29
N LEU A 47 -2.86 7.80 -0.01
CA LEU A 47 -1.55 7.56 -0.62
C LEU A 47 -1.46 8.05 -2.07
N LEU A 48 -2.59 8.18 -2.73
CA LEU A 48 -2.67 8.61 -4.14
C LEU A 48 -3.08 10.08 -4.28
N SER A 49 -3.17 10.81 -3.17
CA SER A 49 -3.63 12.20 -3.14
C SER A 49 -2.55 13.09 -2.50
N ASP A 50 -2.52 14.35 -2.92
CA ASP A 50 -1.72 15.38 -2.27
C ASP A 50 -2.47 16.00 -1.07
N ASP A 51 -1.84 16.95 -0.39
CA ASP A 51 -2.41 17.62 0.78
C ASP A 51 -3.67 18.45 0.46
N ASN A 52 -3.87 18.80 -0.81
CA ASN A 52 -5.03 19.54 -1.28
C ASN A 52 -6.18 18.64 -1.76
N GLY A 53 -6.03 17.33 -1.65
CA GLY A 53 -7.02 16.36 -2.09
C GLY A 53 -7.01 16.06 -3.59
N ASN A 54 -6.04 16.57 -4.32
CA ASN A 54 -5.85 16.24 -5.74
C ASN A 54 -5.04 14.95 -5.88
N TYR A 55 -5.25 14.22 -6.97
CA TYR A 55 -4.43 13.05 -7.24
C TYR A 55 -2.97 13.43 -7.48
N ASN A 56 -2.06 12.63 -6.94
CA ASN A 56 -0.62 12.83 -7.09
C ASN A 56 -0.08 12.08 -8.32
N SER A 57 1.22 12.22 -8.58
CA SER A 57 1.87 11.53 -9.69
C SER A 57 1.76 10.02 -9.61
N THR A 58 1.76 9.46 -8.41
CA THR A 58 1.64 8.01 -8.19
C THR A 58 0.29 7.47 -8.65
N TYR A 59 -0.79 8.21 -8.47
CA TYR A 59 -2.11 7.86 -9.00
C TYR A 59 -2.05 7.62 -10.51
N TYR A 60 -1.47 8.56 -11.23
CA TYR A 60 -1.37 8.48 -12.70
C TYR A 60 -0.42 7.37 -13.15
N ASP A 61 0.66 7.14 -12.43
CA ASP A 61 1.59 6.05 -12.71
C ASP A 61 0.90 4.70 -12.56
N VAL A 62 0.16 4.49 -11.48
CA VAL A 62 -0.61 3.24 -11.25
C VAL A 62 -1.66 3.04 -12.34
N ARG A 63 -2.44 4.08 -12.61
CA ARG A 63 -3.48 4.02 -13.64
C ARG A 63 -2.89 3.61 -15.01
N ASN A 64 -1.79 4.22 -15.38
CA ASN A 64 -1.14 3.97 -16.66
C ASN A 64 -0.50 2.57 -16.72
N GLU A 65 0.13 2.14 -15.64
CA GLU A 65 0.77 0.82 -15.59
C GLU A 65 -0.26 -0.31 -15.61
N LEU A 66 -1.36 -0.17 -14.92
CA LEU A 66 -2.45 -1.12 -14.97
C LEU A 66 -3.27 -1.01 -16.26
N ASN A 67 -3.09 0.09 -17.00
CA ASN A 67 -3.87 0.40 -18.20
C ASN A 67 -5.39 0.32 -17.90
N ILE A 68 -5.81 1.09 -16.93
CA ILE A 68 -7.20 1.15 -16.46
C ILE A 68 -7.75 2.56 -16.50
N SER A 69 -9.06 2.68 -16.34
CA SER A 69 -9.77 3.96 -16.31
C SER A 69 -9.73 4.60 -14.91
N ASP A 70 -10.12 5.87 -14.84
CA ASP A 70 -10.34 6.54 -13.55
C ASP A 70 -11.45 5.87 -12.73
N SER A 71 -12.50 5.34 -13.39
CA SER A 71 -13.52 4.54 -12.73
C SER A 71 -12.96 3.28 -12.07
N ASP A 72 -12.07 2.58 -12.76
CA ASP A 72 -11.40 1.40 -12.20
C ASP A 72 -10.51 1.78 -11.02
N MET A 73 -9.81 2.90 -11.11
CA MET A 73 -9.02 3.43 -9.98
C MET A 73 -9.90 3.69 -8.77
N ASP A 74 -11.09 4.29 -8.96
CA ASP A 74 -12.03 4.52 -7.87
C ASP A 74 -12.48 3.22 -7.21
N ILE A 75 -12.75 2.19 -8.00
CA ILE A 75 -13.12 0.87 -7.48
C ILE A 75 -12.00 0.31 -6.59
N LEU A 76 -10.76 0.37 -7.06
CA LEU A 76 -9.61 -0.13 -6.29
C LEU A 76 -9.37 0.70 -5.02
N MET A 77 -9.39 2.03 -5.13
CA MET A 77 -9.15 2.92 -3.99
C MET A 77 -10.21 2.79 -2.89
N ASN A 78 -11.44 2.45 -3.25
CA ASN A 78 -12.56 2.31 -2.30
C ASN A 78 -12.81 0.86 -1.88
N SER A 79 -12.01 -0.09 -2.32
CA SER A 79 -12.13 -1.49 -1.89
C SER A 79 -11.88 -1.61 -0.40
N SER A 80 -12.89 -2.04 0.35
CA SER A 80 -12.75 -2.28 1.79
C SER A 80 -11.75 -3.39 2.08
N TYR A 81 -11.73 -4.42 1.25
CA TYR A 81 -10.78 -5.53 1.40
C TYR A 81 -9.34 -5.08 1.22
N LEU A 82 -9.05 -4.32 0.17
CA LEU A 82 -7.70 -3.80 -0.08
C LEU A 82 -7.27 -2.81 1.01
N ASN A 83 -8.17 -1.95 1.47
CA ASN A 83 -7.87 -1.00 2.55
C ASN A 83 -7.65 -1.71 3.89
N ASP A 84 -8.41 -2.76 4.20
CA ASP A 84 -8.20 -3.55 5.42
C ASP A 84 -6.83 -4.27 5.38
N SER A 85 -6.45 -4.82 4.23
CA SER A 85 -5.13 -5.42 4.05
C SER A 85 -4.01 -4.40 4.17
N LEU A 86 -4.19 -3.20 3.63
CA LEU A 86 -3.25 -2.10 3.81
C LEU A 86 -3.01 -1.83 5.30
N LYS A 87 -4.07 -1.76 6.09
CA LYS A 87 -3.97 -1.55 7.53
C LYS A 87 -3.18 -2.66 8.21
N ILE A 88 -3.46 -3.92 7.87
CA ILE A 88 -2.75 -5.07 8.44
C ILE A 88 -1.25 -5.00 8.12
N VAL A 89 -0.91 -4.68 6.87
CA VAL A 89 0.48 -4.54 6.44
C VAL A 89 1.17 -3.40 7.18
N LEU A 90 0.54 -2.23 7.28
CA LEU A 90 1.11 -1.08 7.97
C LEU A 90 1.29 -1.34 9.48
N ASP A 91 0.33 -1.97 10.13
CA ASP A 91 0.46 -2.35 11.53
C ASP A 91 1.64 -3.31 11.74
N ASN A 92 1.85 -4.25 10.80
CA ASN A 92 2.99 -5.16 10.86
C ASN A 92 4.33 -4.44 10.62
N VAL A 93 4.38 -3.50 9.70
CA VAL A 93 5.58 -2.67 9.45
C VAL A 93 5.96 -1.91 10.71
N VAL A 94 4.99 -1.30 11.37
CA VAL A 94 5.21 -0.56 12.62
C VAL A 94 5.74 -1.49 13.71
N SER A 95 5.10 -2.63 13.92
CA SER A 95 5.53 -3.62 14.90
C SER A 95 6.96 -4.12 14.64
N TYR A 96 7.27 -4.42 13.40
CA TYR A 96 8.61 -4.84 13.01
C TYR A 96 9.67 -3.76 13.29
N LYS A 97 9.40 -2.53 12.85
CA LYS A 97 10.37 -1.42 12.97
C LYS A 97 10.56 -0.95 14.41
N LEU A 98 9.52 -0.92 15.21
CA LEU A 98 9.58 -0.39 16.58
C LEU A 98 9.80 -1.48 17.63
N ARG A 99 9.37 -2.71 17.38
CA ARG A 99 9.38 -3.79 18.39
C ARG A 99 10.15 -5.03 17.95
N GLY A 100 10.66 -5.08 16.72
CA GLY A 100 11.40 -6.23 16.22
C GLY A 100 10.52 -7.44 15.91
N GLY A 101 9.26 -7.22 15.52
CA GLY A 101 8.34 -8.28 15.15
C GLY A 101 8.76 -9.02 13.87
N THR A 102 7.98 -10.02 13.50
CA THR A 102 8.23 -10.82 12.29
C THR A 102 7.69 -10.12 11.06
N LYS A 103 8.49 -10.09 9.99
CA LYS A 103 8.04 -9.57 8.69
C LYS A 103 7.03 -10.49 8.03
N LEU A 104 6.07 -9.91 7.33
CA LEU A 104 5.27 -10.63 6.36
C LEU A 104 6.15 -11.02 5.16
N SER A 105 5.99 -12.24 4.67
CA SER A 105 6.73 -12.69 3.49
C SER A 105 6.15 -12.10 2.20
N ASN A 106 6.91 -12.22 1.11
CA ASN A 106 6.41 -11.87 -0.22
C ASN A 106 5.11 -12.62 -0.54
N ASP A 107 5.06 -13.92 -0.24
CA ASP A 107 3.87 -14.73 -0.48
C ASP A 107 2.69 -14.32 0.39
N ASP A 108 2.92 -13.96 1.65
CA ASP A 108 1.85 -13.48 2.53
C ASP A 108 1.17 -12.25 1.93
N ILE A 109 1.95 -11.27 1.50
CA ILE A 109 1.41 -10.03 0.94
C ILE A 109 0.75 -10.28 -0.41
N TYR A 110 1.39 -11.05 -1.29
CA TYR A 110 0.82 -11.42 -2.58
C TYR A 110 -0.53 -12.12 -2.42
N ASN A 111 -0.62 -13.09 -1.52
CA ASN A 111 -1.85 -13.83 -1.27
C ASN A 111 -2.96 -12.94 -0.69
N MET A 112 -2.60 -11.94 0.13
CA MET A 112 -3.58 -10.95 0.61
C MET A 112 -4.21 -10.20 -0.57
N ILE A 113 -3.40 -9.74 -1.51
CA ILE A 113 -3.88 -9.03 -2.71
C ILE A 113 -4.82 -9.90 -3.53
N VAL A 114 -4.39 -11.13 -3.83
CA VAL A 114 -5.18 -12.07 -4.63
C VAL A 114 -6.52 -12.39 -3.95
N ASN A 115 -6.48 -12.65 -2.65
CA ASN A 115 -7.71 -12.94 -1.90
C ASN A 115 -8.65 -11.73 -1.88
N ASP A 116 -8.13 -10.53 -1.72
CA ASP A 116 -8.92 -9.30 -1.64
C ASP A 116 -9.65 -9.03 -2.95
N VAL A 117 -8.94 -9.07 -4.08
CA VAL A 117 -9.57 -8.81 -5.39
C VAL A 117 -10.55 -9.92 -5.78
N ASN A 118 -10.34 -11.14 -5.31
CA ASN A 118 -11.28 -12.25 -5.55
C ASN A 118 -12.55 -12.15 -4.68
N LYS A 119 -12.44 -11.59 -3.50
CA LYS A 119 -13.59 -11.42 -2.58
C LYS A 119 -14.43 -10.21 -2.92
N ASP A 120 -13.84 -9.18 -3.52
CA ASP A 120 -14.51 -7.92 -3.78
C ASP A 120 -15.36 -8.01 -5.05
N ASP A 121 -16.66 -8.11 -4.87
CA ASP A 121 -17.63 -8.24 -5.97
C ASP A 121 -17.70 -6.97 -6.86
N SER A 122 -17.24 -5.83 -6.38
CA SER A 122 -17.16 -4.60 -7.17
C SER A 122 -16.04 -4.64 -8.20
N ILE A 123 -15.07 -5.52 -8.04
CA ILE A 123 -13.94 -5.68 -8.95
C ILE A 123 -14.29 -6.75 -9.99
N ASN A 124 -14.44 -6.33 -11.26
CA ASN A 124 -14.74 -7.27 -12.34
C ASN A 124 -13.53 -8.14 -12.71
N THR A 125 -13.77 -9.19 -13.47
CA THR A 125 -12.74 -10.18 -13.84
C THR A 125 -11.55 -9.57 -14.57
N ILE A 126 -11.78 -8.60 -15.47
CA ILE A 126 -10.72 -7.95 -16.23
C ILE A 126 -9.81 -7.17 -15.27
N LEU A 127 -10.39 -6.40 -14.38
CA LEU A 127 -9.64 -5.62 -13.39
C LEU A 127 -8.90 -6.52 -12.39
N LYS A 128 -9.55 -7.58 -11.91
CA LYS A 128 -8.90 -8.60 -11.05
C LYS A 128 -7.64 -9.16 -11.71
N ASN A 129 -7.73 -9.57 -12.95
CA ASN A 129 -6.60 -10.17 -13.66
C ASN A 129 -5.46 -9.17 -13.85
N LYS A 130 -5.75 -7.91 -14.14
CA LYS A 130 -4.74 -6.88 -14.26
C LYS A 130 -3.98 -6.68 -12.94
N VAL A 131 -4.69 -6.61 -11.82
CA VAL A 131 -4.08 -6.48 -10.49
C VAL A 131 -3.24 -7.70 -10.14
N ILE A 132 -3.79 -8.91 -10.33
CA ILE A 132 -3.09 -10.16 -10.02
C ILE A 132 -1.84 -10.34 -10.88
N ASP A 133 -1.93 -10.08 -12.18
CA ASP A 133 -0.80 -10.22 -13.10
C ASP A 133 0.35 -9.28 -12.74
N LYS A 134 0.05 -8.01 -12.41
CA LYS A 134 1.07 -7.07 -11.95
C LYS A 134 1.65 -7.47 -10.60
N SER A 135 0.80 -7.94 -9.69
CA SER A 135 1.26 -8.44 -8.39
C SER A 135 2.23 -9.60 -8.54
N ASN A 136 1.95 -10.48 -9.48
CA ASN A 136 2.84 -11.62 -9.75
C ASN A 136 4.19 -11.21 -10.34
N VAL A 137 4.21 -10.17 -11.17
CA VAL A 137 5.47 -9.64 -11.74
C VAL A 137 6.44 -9.19 -10.63
N TYR A 138 5.92 -8.58 -9.56
CA TYR A 138 6.72 -8.02 -8.49
C TYR A 138 6.75 -8.86 -7.22
N ARG A 139 6.20 -10.07 -7.28
CA ARG A 139 5.99 -10.95 -6.13
C ARG A 139 7.24 -11.16 -5.27
N ASN A 140 8.40 -11.27 -5.90
CA ASN A 140 9.64 -11.57 -5.19
C ASN A 140 10.25 -10.37 -4.45
N ASP A 141 9.73 -9.17 -4.66
CA ASP A 141 10.29 -7.94 -4.11
C ASP A 141 9.35 -7.19 -3.17
N ILE A 142 8.09 -7.62 -3.05
CA ILE A 142 7.05 -6.88 -2.33
C ILE A 142 7.44 -6.61 -0.87
N SER A 143 7.89 -7.63 -0.16
CA SER A 143 8.23 -7.53 1.25
C SER A 143 9.34 -6.52 1.50
N ASP A 144 10.40 -6.55 0.70
CA ASP A 144 11.54 -5.64 0.85
C ASP A 144 11.11 -4.17 0.74
N TYR A 145 10.23 -3.86 -0.21
CA TYR A 145 9.74 -2.49 -0.41
C TYR A 145 8.80 -2.04 0.70
N VAL A 146 7.94 -2.93 1.18
CA VAL A 146 7.02 -2.62 2.28
C VAL A 146 7.80 -2.25 3.54
N TYR A 147 8.83 -3.00 3.88
CA TYR A 147 9.62 -2.75 5.09
C TYR A 147 10.69 -1.66 4.91
N ASP A 148 10.75 -1.05 3.73
CA ASP A 148 11.55 0.14 3.48
C ASP A 148 10.81 1.44 3.84
N LEU A 149 9.52 1.36 4.22
CA LEU A 149 8.74 2.50 4.66
C LEU A 149 9.30 3.12 5.95
N ASP A 150 9.28 4.44 6.00
CA ASP A 150 9.70 5.16 7.20
C ASP A 150 8.59 5.14 8.27
N VAL A 151 8.98 4.82 9.49
CA VAL A 151 8.09 4.90 10.66
C VAL A 151 8.64 5.94 11.61
N ASN A 152 7.82 6.92 11.95
CA ASN A 152 8.19 8.02 12.85
C ASN A 152 7.39 7.92 14.15
N LEU A 153 8.09 7.65 15.23
CA LEU A 153 7.50 7.67 16.58
C LEU A 153 7.44 9.11 17.06
N ILE A 154 6.24 9.70 17.02
CA ILE A 154 6.03 11.12 17.36
C ILE A 154 5.64 11.36 18.80
N GLY A 155 5.34 10.33 19.55
CA GLY A 155 5.01 10.44 20.96
C GLY A 155 5.00 9.11 21.66
N ASP A 156 5.33 9.15 22.95
CA ASP A 156 5.29 8.00 23.84
C ASP A 156 4.46 8.43 25.06
N LEU A 157 3.24 7.93 25.13
CA LEU A 157 2.28 8.32 26.17
C LEU A 157 2.34 7.42 27.40
#